data_75fa278cc8c4365cb5d395e91ec0c063
#
_entry.id   75fa278cc8c4365cb5d395e91ec0c063
#
_cell.length_a   1.000
_cell.length_b   1.000
_cell.length_c   1.000
_cell.angle_alpha   90.00
_cell.angle_beta   90.00
_cell.angle_gamma   90.00
#
_symmetry.space_group_name_H-M   'P 1'
#
loop_
_entity.id
_entity.type
_entity.pdbx_description
1 polymer ?
#
loop_
_entity_poly.entity_id
_entity_poly.type
_entity_poly.pdbx_seq_one_letter_code
_entity_poly.pdbx_strand_id
1 'polypeptide(L)'
;MLGYLRAEGHRGRTPAGAARLERLASRLVALNAERDPWKAVLALKGRTGFADRAVALSRYNQAVGLHALVRGLEASKPGFVSRVLGDSRLDIYAGGRADVASGKTDVRVLVLLLYLAETHSQVTVSSLRSGHRFFSRPGVPSAHVYGLAVDIAALEGKSITGNQEPNGLTERAVRNILLLPAELRPQQVISLLGLGGPSFPLADHHDHIHVGY
;
A
#
# COMPACT_ATOMS: atom_id res chain seq x y z
N MET A 1 17.43 -0.25 -4.12
CA MET A 1 17.91 -0.18 -5.53
C MET A 1 16.79 -0.39 -6.54
N LEU A 2 16.03 -1.49 -6.50
CA LEU A 2 14.98 -1.78 -7.48
C LEU A 2 13.91 -0.68 -7.57
N GLY A 3 13.43 -0.14 -6.44
CA GLY A 3 12.48 0.97 -6.42
C GLY A 3 13.01 2.23 -7.11
N TYR A 4 14.29 2.53 -6.96
CA TYR A 4 14.95 3.64 -7.65
C TYR A 4 14.94 3.45 -9.18
N LEU A 5 15.31 2.27 -9.66
CA LEU A 5 15.32 1.95 -11.10
C LEU A 5 13.91 2.01 -11.71
N ARG A 6 12.90 1.51 -11.00
CA ARG A 6 11.50 1.61 -11.44
C ARG A 6 11.01 3.06 -11.48
N ALA A 7 11.42 3.90 -10.52
CA ALA A 7 11.09 5.32 -10.52
C ALA A 7 11.73 6.08 -11.69
N GLU A 8 12.87 5.61 -12.21
CA GLU A 8 13.48 6.12 -13.47
C GLU A 8 12.74 5.67 -14.73
N GLY A 9 11.69 4.85 -14.64
CA GLY A 9 10.93 4.36 -15.78
C GLY A 9 11.43 3.03 -16.35
N HIS A 10 12.38 2.36 -15.69
CA HIS A 10 12.80 1.01 -16.09
C HIS A 10 11.67 0.00 -15.82
N ARG A 11 11.02 -0.45 -16.88
CA ARG A 11 9.90 -1.42 -16.84
C ARG A 11 10.36 -2.89 -16.83
N GLY A 12 11.59 -3.18 -16.41
CA GLY A 12 12.10 -4.54 -16.30
C GLY A 12 12.54 -5.17 -17.65
N ARG A 13 12.43 -4.45 -18.76
CA ARG A 13 12.77 -4.98 -20.10
C ARG A 13 14.24 -4.81 -20.49
N THR A 14 14.95 -3.89 -19.87
CA THR A 14 16.39 -3.73 -20.11
C THR A 14 17.05 -3.63 -18.75
N PRO A 15 17.81 -4.63 -18.33
CA PRO A 15 18.62 -4.50 -17.14
C PRO A 15 19.59 -3.34 -17.35
N ALA A 16 19.65 -2.43 -16.39
CA ALA A 16 20.77 -1.49 -16.33
C ALA A 16 22.04 -2.35 -16.34
N GLY A 17 23.02 -2.02 -17.17
CA GLY A 17 24.26 -2.81 -17.26
C GLY A 17 24.88 -3.01 -15.87
N ALA A 18 25.52 -4.17 -15.64
CA ALA A 18 26.03 -4.56 -14.32
C ALA A 18 26.85 -3.44 -13.64
N ALA A 19 27.74 -2.79 -14.39
CA ALA A 19 28.54 -1.67 -13.88
C ALA A 19 27.71 -0.47 -13.38
N ARG A 20 26.53 -0.22 -13.97
CA ARG A 20 25.62 0.83 -13.49
C ARG A 20 24.94 0.41 -12.19
N LEU A 21 24.53 -0.87 -12.09
CA LEU A 21 23.91 -1.42 -10.89
C LEU A 21 24.88 -1.39 -9.71
N GLU A 22 26.13 -1.79 -9.94
CA GLU A 22 27.20 -1.75 -8.93
C GLU A 22 27.47 -0.34 -8.44
N ARG A 23 27.63 0.63 -9.35
CA ARG A 23 27.81 2.04 -8.97
C ARG A 23 26.62 2.59 -8.19
N LEU A 24 25.38 2.27 -8.59
CA LEU A 24 24.20 2.72 -7.87
C LEU A 24 24.13 2.08 -6.47
N ALA A 25 24.41 0.78 -6.38
CA ALA A 25 24.44 0.07 -5.11
C ALA A 25 25.48 0.68 -4.15
N SER A 26 26.71 0.86 -4.62
CA SER A 26 27.80 1.48 -3.84
C SER A 26 27.43 2.89 -3.35
N ARG A 27 26.80 3.71 -4.19
CA ARG A 27 26.34 5.05 -3.79
C ARG A 27 25.22 5.00 -2.76
N LEU A 28 24.26 4.10 -2.90
CA LEU A 28 23.17 3.93 -1.92
C LEU A 28 23.69 3.45 -0.57
N VAL A 29 24.67 2.53 -0.55
CA VAL A 29 25.35 2.08 0.67
C VAL A 29 26.10 3.25 1.33
N ALA A 30 26.89 4.00 0.56
CA ALA A 30 27.63 5.15 1.07
C ALA A 30 26.72 6.24 1.66
N LEU A 31 25.48 6.35 1.18
CA LEU A 31 24.44 7.26 1.69
C LEU A 31 23.57 6.64 2.80
N ASN A 32 23.94 5.47 3.31
CA ASN A 32 23.23 4.78 4.39
C ASN A 32 21.74 4.54 4.08
N ALA A 33 21.45 4.11 2.84
CA ALA A 33 20.09 3.91 2.35
C ALA A 33 19.30 2.81 3.08
N GLU A 34 19.96 1.93 3.85
CA GLU A 34 19.29 0.93 4.69
C GLU A 34 18.57 1.60 5.86
N ARG A 35 19.20 2.63 6.45
CA ARG A 35 18.63 3.38 7.58
C ARG A 35 17.62 4.43 7.13
N ASP A 36 17.93 5.18 6.06
CA ASP A 36 17.07 6.25 5.54
C ASP A 36 17.09 6.25 4.00
N PRO A 37 16.29 5.36 3.39
CA PRO A 37 16.25 5.23 1.92
C PRO A 37 15.76 6.50 1.24
N TRP A 38 14.90 7.29 1.91
CA TRP A 38 14.36 8.53 1.33
C TRP A 38 15.45 9.60 1.19
N LYS A 39 16.19 9.87 2.27
CA LYS A 39 17.31 10.83 2.25
C LYS A 39 18.41 10.41 1.26
N ALA A 40 18.73 9.12 1.21
CA ALA A 40 19.71 8.61 0.26
C ALA A 40 19.30 8.86 -1.20
N VAL A 41 18.05 8.59 -1.55
CA VAL A 41 17.52 8.85 -2.90
C VAL A 41 17.43 10.33 -3.19
N LEU A 42 17.01 11.16 -2.21
CA LEU A 42 16.99 12.62 -2.35
C LEU A 42 18.39 13.17 -2.64
N ALA A 43 19.43 12.72 -1.92
CA ALA A 43 20.81 13.10 -2.15
C ALA A 43 21.31 12.72 -3.56
N LEU A 44 20.82 11.62 -4.13
CA LEU A 44 21.19 11.19 -5.49
C LEU A 44 20.51 11.99 -6.60
N LYS A 45 19.26 12.43 -6.40
CA LYS A 45 18.40 13.01 -7.47
C LYS A 45 17.98 14.45 -7.21
N GLY A 46 18.08 14.98 -5.99
CA GLY A 46 17.70 16.35 -5.64
C GLY A 46 16.20 16.64 -5.76
N ARG A 47 15.32 15.60 -5.86
CA ARG A 47 13.88 15.77 -6.09
C ARG A 47 13.08 14.95 -5.10
N THR A 48 12.28 15.62 -4.25
CA THR A 48 11.46 14.96 -3.21
C THR A 48 10.44 13.99 -3.82
N GLY A 49 9.67 14.40 -4.82
CA GLY A 49 8.69 13.52 -5.46
C GLY A 49 9.31 12.28 -6.14
N PHE A 50 10.59 12.33 -6.57
CA PHE A 50 11.30 11.14 -7.03
C PHE A 50 11.66 10.24 -5.84
N ALA A 51 12.11 10.81 -4.72
CA ALA A 51 12.43 10.05 -3.52
C ALA A 51 11.18 9.35 -2.96
N ASP A 52 10.05 10.05 -2.87
CA ASP A 52 8.76 9.48 -2.46
C ASP A 52 8.38 8.27 -3.31
N ARG A 53 8.41 8.45 -4.63
CA ARG A 53 8.08 7.39 -5.58
C ARG A 53 9.04 6.20 -5.51
N ALA A 54 10.33 6.44 -5.42
CA ALA A 54 11.33 5.37 -5.35
C ALA A 54 11.20 4.53 -4.07
N VAL A 55 10.93 5.18 -2.94
CA VAL A 55 10.70 4.50 -1.65
C VAL A 55 9.39 3.74 -1.66
N ALA A 56 8.30 4.33 -2.16
CA ALA A 56 7.02 3.65 -2.30
C ALA A 56 7.14 2.39 -3.18
N LEU A 57 7.82 2.48 -4.33
CA LEU A 57 8.07 1.33 -5.21
C LEU A 57 8.99 0.29 -4.57
N SER A 58 9.93 0.70 -3.72
CA SER A 58 10.76 -0.24 -2.96
C SER A 58 9.92 -1.06 -1.97
N ARG A 59 9.07 -0.39 -1.20
CA ARG A 59 8.14 -1.03 -0.25
C ARG A 59 7.13 -1.93 -0.96
N TYR A 60 6.58 -1.48 -2.09
CA TYR A 60 5.75 -2.30 -2.94
C TYR A 60 6.44 -3.59 -3.39
N ASN A 61 7.69 -3.50 -3.85
CA ASN A 61 8.45 -4.68 -4.26
C ASN A 61 8.70 -5.64 -3.09
N GLN A 62 8.89 -5.15 -1.88
CA GLN A 62 9.01 -5.95 -0.66
C GLN A 62 7.67 -6.65 -0.34
N ALA A 63 6.58 -5.90 -0.37
CA ALA A 63 5.24 -6.41 -0.12
C ALA A 63 4.82 -7.50 -1.13
N VAL A 64 5.09 -7.29 -2.41
CA VAL A 64 4.76 -8.28 -3.46
C VAL A 64 5.70 -9.48 -3.42
N GLY A 65 7.00 -9.25 -3.29
CA GLY A 65 8.02 -10.27 -3.37
C GLY A 65 8.38 -10.66 -4.81
N LEU A 66 9.60 -11.15 -5.01
CA LEU A 66 10.16 -11.45 -6.33
C LEU A 66 9.33 -12.48 -7.11
N HIS A 67 8.85 -13.51 -6.44
CA HIS A 67 8.05 -14.56 -7.07
C HIS A 67 6.80 -14.01 -7.77
N ALA A 68 6.04 -13.14 -7.07
CA ALA A 68 4.83 -12.56 -7.62
C ALA A 68 5.11 -11.46 -8.66
N LEU A 69 6.25 -10.77 -8.57
CA LEU A 69 6.69 -9.84 -9.63
C LEU A 69 6.96 -10.56 -10.95
N VAL A 70 7.36 -11.83 -10.90
CA VAL A 70 7.62 -12.67 -12.09
C VAL A 70 6.36 -13.38 -12.57
N ARG A 71 5.61 -13.99 -11.67
CA ARG A 71 4.44 -14.82 -12.00
C ARG A 71 3.13 -14.06 -12.16
N GLY A 72 3.05 -12.85 -11.63
CA GLY A 72 1.82 -12.04 -11.57
C GLY A 72 1.07 -12.20 -10.24
N LEU A 73 0.24 -11.20 -9.94
CA LEU A 73 -0.43 -11.10 -8.64
C LEU A 73 -1.47 -12.21 -8.45
N GLU A 74 -2.34 -12.44 -9.42
CA GLU A 74 -3.41 -13.44 -9.32
C GLU A 74 -2.85 -14.86 -9.10
N ALA A 75 -1.85 -15.24 -9.89
CA ALA A 75 -1.20 -16.54 -9.74
C ALA A 75 -0.51 -16.73 -8.37
N SER A 76 -0.23 -15.64 -7.67
CA SER A 76 0.45 -15.61 -6.37
C SER A 76 -0.52 -15.38 -5.20
N LYS A 77 -1.81 -15.27 -5.44
CA LYS A 77 -2.84 -14.98 -4.42
C LYS A 77 -2.79 -15.91 -3.21
N PRO A 78 -2.63 -17.25 -3.34
CA PRO A 78 -2.53 -18.12 -2.17
C PRO A 78 -1.35 -17.79 -1.24
N GLY A 79 -0.22 -17.36 -1.82
CA GLY A 79 0.94 -16.90 -1.04
C GLY A 79 0.67 -15.58 -0.31
N PHE A 80 -0.08 -14.66 -0.90
CA PHE A 80 -0.49 -13.42 -0.23
C PHE A 80 -1.48 -13.70 0.90
N VAL A 81 -2.44 -14.62 0.72
CA VAL A 81 -3.34 -15.06 1.78
C VAL A 81 -2.55 -15.54 3.00
N SER A 82 -1.60 -16.46 2.79
CA SER A 82 -0.77 -16.99 3.88
C SER A 82 0.04 -15.90 4.58
N ARG A 83 0.61 -14.97 3.82
CA ARG A 83 1.40 -13.86 4.39
C ARG A 83 0.54 -12.88 5.18
N VAL A 84 -0.62 -12.48 4.66
CA VAL A 84 -1.55 -11.58 5.37
C VAL A 84 -2.03 -12.20 6.68
N LEU A 85 -2.37 -13.50 6.67
CA LEU A 85 -2.82 -14.19 7.88
C LEU A 85 -1.70 -14.43 8.91
N GLY A 86 -0.46 -14.52 8.45
CA GLY A 86 0.72 -14.74 9.29
C GLY A 86 1.46 -13.47 9.74
N ASP A 87 1.13 -12.29 9.19
CA ASP A 87 1.82 -11.05 9.52
C ASP A 87 1.27 -10.44 10.82
N SER A 88 2.08 -10.45 11.86
CA SER A 88 1.70 -9.91 13.19
C SER A 88 1.47 -8.39 13.21
N ARG A 89 1.90 -7.68 12.17
CA ARG A 89 1.66 -6.23 12.02
C ARG A 89 0.24 -5.92 11.54
N LEU A 90 -0.49 -6.94 11.04
CA LEU A 90 -1.86 -6.82 10.55
C LEU A 90 -2.85 -7.32 11.61
N ASP A 91 -3.49 -6.39 12.29
CA ASP A 91 -4.60 -6.66 13.19
C ASP A 91 -5.90 -6.67 12.39
N ILE A 92 -6.41 -7.88 12.09
CA ILE A 92 -7.60 -8.10 11.27
C ILE A 92 -8.64 -8.83 12.14
N TYR A 93 -9.84 -8.26 12.26
CA TYR A 93 -10.95 -8.88 12.99
C TYR A 93 -11.31 -10.29 12.47
N ALA A 94 -11.94 -11.11 13.29
CA ALA A 94 -12.18 -12.54 13.01
C ALA A 94 -12.91 -12.79 11.67
N GLY A 95 -13.96 -12.01 11.36
CA GLY A 95 -14.69 -12.10 10.09
C GLY A 95 -13.82 -11.76 8.89
N GLY A 96 -12.97 -10.74 8.99
CA GLY A 96 -12.02 -10.36 7.96
C GLY A 96 -10.94 -11.43 7.73
N ARG A 97 -10.44 -12.05 8.79
CA ARG A 97 -9.50 -13.19 8.66
C ARG A 97 -10.15 -14.37 7.92
N ALA A 98 -11.44 -14.64 8.19
CA ALA A 98 -12.19 -15.67 7.48
C ALA A 98 -12.40 -15.32 5.98
N ASP A 99 -12.65 -14.05 5.66
CA ASP A 99 -12.74 -13.56 4.27
C ASP A 99 -11.42 -13.77 3.52
N VAL A 100 -10.30 -13.44 4.14
CA VAL A 100 -8.95 -13.66 3.59
C VAL A 100 -8.70 -15.15 3.39
N ALA A 101 -8.93 -15.98 4.42
CA ALA A 101 -8.69 -17.43 4.39
C ALA A 101 -9.51 -18.15 3.32
N SER A 102 -10.77 -17.71 3.10
CA SER A 102 -11.65 -18.28 2.07
C SER A 102 -11.39 -17.77 0.65
N GLY A 103 -10.37 -16.93 0.44
CA GLY A 103 -10.02 -16.37 -0.86
C GLY A 103 -11.02 -15.33 -1.41
N LYS A 104 -11.96 -14.85 -0.59
CA LYS A 104 -13.00 -13.87 -0.99
C LYS A 104 -12.47 -12.43 -1.09
N THR A 105 -11.26 -12.18 -0.58
CA THR A 105 -10.60 -10.87 -0.67
C THR A 105 -9.83 -10.77 -1.98
N ASP A 106 -9.97 -9.65 -2.69
CA ASP A 106 -9.24 -9.38 -3.94
C ASP A 106 -7.73 -9.33 -3.69
N VAL A 107 -6.95 -9.78 -4.65
CA VAL A 107 -5.48 -9.81 -4.52
C VAL A 107 -4.87 -8.43 -4.30
N ARG A 108 -5.46 -7.37 -4.87
CA ARG A 108 -5.00 -5.98 -4.70
C ARG A 108 -5.18 -5.51 -3.26
N VAL A 109 -6.28 -5.90 -2.61
CA VAL A 109 -6.50 -5.64 -1.18
C VAL A 109 -5.45 -6.36 -0.33
N LEU A 110 -5.16 -7.64 -0.62
CA LEU A 110 -4.11 -8.39 0.10
C LEU A 110 -2.73 -7.72 -0.03
N VAL A 111 -2.37 -7.31 -1.25
CA VAL A 111 -1.09 -6.63 -1.49
C VAL A 111 -1.06 -5.24 -0.84
N LEU A 112 -2.18 -4.50 -0.84
CA LEU A 112 -2.30 -3.23 -0.14
C LEU A 112 -2.04 -3.39 1.37
N LEU A 113 -2.63 -4.40 2.01
CA LEU A 113 -2.41 -4.67 3.43
C LEU A 113 -0.93 -4.94 3.73
N LEU A 114 -0.28 -5.80 2.95
CA LEU A 114 1.16 -6.04 3.09
C LEU A 114 2.00 -4.79 2.83
N TYR A 115 1.63 -3.98 1.85
CA TYR A 115 2.30 -2.71 1.56
C TYR A 115 2.17 -1.71 2.72
N LEU A 116 0.98 -1.61 3.31
CA LEU A 116 0.77 -0.77 4.50
C LEU A 116 1.58 -1.29 5.70
N ALA A 117 1.68 -2.61 5.89
CA ALA A 117 2.54 -3.19 6.91
C ALA A 117 4.04 -2.90 6.69
N GLU A 118 4.51 -2.80 5.43
CA GLU A 118 5.88 -2.36 5.11
C GLU A 118 6.09 -0.84 5.31
N THR A 119 5.01 -0.07 5.35
CA THR A 119 5.06 1.39 5.43
C THR A 119 4.82 1.88 6.86
N HIS A 120 3.94 1.21 7.57
CA HIS A 120 3.50 1.49 8.93
C HIS A 120 3.75 0.25 9.81
N SER A 121 4.23 0.45 11.02
CA SER A 121 4.62 -0.64 11.93
C SER A 121 3.45 -1.54 12.36
N GLN A 122 2.22 -1.03 12.30
CA GLN A 122 0.99 -1.74 12.62
C GLN A 122 -0.17 -1.18 11.81
N VAL A 123 -1.09 -2.06 11.37
CA VAL A 123 -2.30 -1.73 10.60
C VAL A 123 -3.48 -2.46 11.21
N THR A 124 -4.49 -1.73 11.65
CA THR A 124 -5.76 -2.30 12.13
C THR A 124 -6.83 -2.19 11.06
N VAL A 125 -7.38 -3.33 10.65
CA VAL A 125 -8.45 -3.46 9.66
C VAL A 125 -9.78 -3.60 10.37
N SER A 126 -10.70 -2.67 10.17
CA SER A 126 -12.05 -2.70 10.76
C SER A 126 -13.09 -3.36 9.86
N SER A 127 -12.90 -3.34 8.54
CA SER A 127 -13.85 -3.96 7.62
C SER A 127 -13.17 -4.51 6.37
N LEU A 128 -13.55 -5.74 6.02
CA LEU A 128 -13.38 -6.37 4.71
C LEU A 128 -14.77 -6.67 4.14
N ARG A 129 -15.06 -7.91 3.76
CA ARG A 129 -16.38 -8.29 3.27
C ARG A 129 -17.38 -8.54 4.40
N SER A 130 -16.96 -9.32 5.39
CA SER A 130 -17.80 -9.70 6.52
C SER A 130 -18.02 -8.53 7.47
N GLY A 131 -19.26 -8.32 7.90
CA GLY A 131 -19.63 -7.24 8.82
C GLY A 131 -19.93 -5.89 8.16
N HIS A 132 -19.69 -5.75 6.84
CA HIS A 132 -20.02 -4.53 6.11
C HIS A 132 -21.46 -4.58 5.59
N ARG A 133 -22.15 -3.42 5.57
CA ARG A 133 -23.49 -3.28 4.97
C ARG A 133 -23.45 -3.57 3.47
N PHE A 134 -24.55 -4.15 2.95
CA PHE A 134 -24.62 -4.52 1.53
C PHE A 134 -24.56 -3.30 0.60
N PHE A 135 -25.28 -2.23 0.93
CA PHE A 135 -25.32 -1.02 0.10
C PHE A 135 -24.45 0.08 0.72
N SER A 136 -23.60 0.71 -0.08
CA SER A 136 -22.86 1.92 0.28
C SER A 136 -23.80 3.13 0.36
N ARG A 137 -24.76 3.19 -0.56
CA ARG A 137 -25.87 4.15 -0.65
C ARG A 137 -27.07 3.47 -1.31
N PRO A 138 -28.29 4.03 -1.24
CA PRO A 138 -29.48 3.40 -1.82
C PRO A 138 -29.26 2.92 -3.25
N GLY A 139 -29.47 1.61 -3.49
CA GLY A 139 -29.34 0.96 -4.79
C GLY A 139 -27.92 0.70 -5.29
N VAL A 140 -26.87 1.07 -4.54
CA VAL A 140 -25.48 0.88 -4.95
C VAL A 140 -24.79 -0.11 -4.01
N PRO A 141 -24.51 -1.36 -4.45
CA PRO A 141 -23.76 -2.31 -3.65
C PRO A 141 -22.37 -1.77 -3.28
N SER A 142 -21.96 -2.03 -2.04
CA SER A 142 -20.63 -1.67 -1.57
C SER A 142 -19.55 -2.54 -2.23
N ALA A 143 -18.37 -1.97 -2.52
CA ALA A 143 -17.21 -2.73 -2.99
C ALA A 143 -16.78 -3.83 -2.01
N HIS A 144 -17.06 -3.67 -0.71
CA HIS A 144 -16.79 -4.67 0.31
C HIS A 144 -17.48 -6.01 0.04
N VAL A 145 -18.74 -6.02 -0.42
CA VAL A 145 -19.47 -7.27 -0.68
C VAL A 145 -18.86 -8.13 -1.76
N TYR A 146 -18.05 -7.52 -2.62
CA TYR A 146 -17.28 -8.20 -3.66
C TYR A 146 -15.85 -8.52 -3.26
N GLY A 147 -15.45 -8.18 -2.01
CA GLY A 147 -14.08 -8.32 -1.53
C GLY A 147 -13.09 -7.33 -2.14
N LEU A 148 -13.59 -6.25 -2.75
CA LEU A 148 -12.82 -5.24 -3.49
C LEU A 148 -12.44 -4.03 -2.63
N ALA A 149 -12.75 -4.03 -1.34
CA ALA A 149 -12.46 -2.90 -0.46
C ALA A 149 -11.97 -3.33 0.92
N VAL A 150 -11.33 -2.39 1.60
CA VAL A 150 -10.86 -2.50 2.98
C VAL A 150 -11.01 -1.15 3.69
N ASP A 151 -11.39 -1.21 4.97
CA ASP A 151 -11.40 -0.06 5.87
C ASP A 151 -10.28 -0.22 6.91
N ILE A 152 -9.42 0.80 7.00
CA ILE A 152 -8.29 0.89 7.92
C ILE A 152 -8.67 1.82 9.07
N ALA A 153 -8.81 1.27 10.28
CA ALA A 153 -9.22 2.04 11.46
C ALA A 153 -8.06 2.62 12.26
N ALA A 154 -6.87 2.00 12.18
CA ALA A 154 -5.70 2.50 12.89
C ALA A 154 -4.40 2.17 12.14
N LEU A 155 -3.39 3.01 12.35
CA LEU A 155 -2.04 2.84 11.85
C LEU A 155 -1.05 3.19 12.96
N GLU A 156 0.06 2.44 13.06
CA GLU A 156 1.12 2.69 14.06
C GLU A 156 0.57 2.74 15.51
N GLY A 157 -0.49 1.95 15.78
CA GLY A 157 -1.19 1.95 17.07
C GLY A 157 -2.07 3.17 17.34
N LYS A 158 -2.24 4.08 16.37
CA LYS A 158 -3.07 5.28 16.48
C LYS A 158 -4.34 5.15 15.65
N SER A 159 -5.51 5.43 16.24
CA SER A 159 -6.78 5.47 15.53
C SER A 159 -6.75 6.50 14.39
N ILE A 160 -7.48 6.24 13.32
CA ILE A 160 -7.74 7.26 12.28
C ILE A 160 -8.65 8.37 12.85
N THR A 161 -9.57 8.02 13.74
CA THR A 161 -10.38 9.00 14.47
C THR A 161 -9.50 10.03 15.19
N GLY A 162 -9.67 11.30 14.85
CA GLY A 162 -8.93 12.40 15.47
C GLY A 162 -7.48 12.56 14.96
N ASN A 163 -7.04 11.77 13.96
CA ASN A 163 -5.70 11.83 13.38
C ASN A 163 -5.73 12.04 11.86
N GLN A 164 -6.68 12.85 11.38
CA GLN A 164 -6.85 13.18 9.96
C GLN A 164 -6.47 14.64 9.64
N GLU A 165 -5.58 15.22 10.41
CA GLU A 165 -5.04 16.56 10.18
C GLU A 165 -4.06 16.60 8.99
N PRO A 166 -3.89 17.76 8.34
CA PRO A 166 -2.89 17.98 7.31
C PRO A 166 -1.45 17.65 7.82
N ASN A 167 -0.67 16.99 6.99
CA ASN A 167 0.68 16.47 7.28
C ASN A 167 0.73 15.42 8.40
N GLY A 168 -0.43 14.95 8.87
CA GLY A 168 -0.58 13.92 9.89
C GLY A 168 -0.38 12.49 9.39
N LEU A 169 -0.72 11.53 10.24
CA LEU A 169 -0.57 10.09 9.96
C LEU A 169 -1.45 9.64 8.79
N THR A 170 -2.73 10.04 8.81
CA THR A 170 -3.70 9.68 7.77
C THR A 170 -3.29 10.23 6.41
N GLU A 171 -2.83 11.49 6.34
CA GLU A 171 -2.36 12.06 5.08
C GLU A 171 -1.16 11.30 4.53
N ARG A 172 -0.19 10.95 5.38
CA ARG A 172 0.97 10.13 4.94
C ARG A 172 0.54 8.78 4.38
N ALA A 173 -0.43 8.12 5.01
CA ALA A 173 -0.95 6.84 4.54
C ALA A 173 -1.65 6.99 3.18
N VAL A 174 -2.54 7.96 3.03
CA VAL A 174 -3.23 8.23 1.76
C VAL A 174 -2.21 8.56 0.65
N ARG A 175 -1.22 9.42 0.91
CA ARG A 175 -0.15 9.73 -0.07
C ARG A 175 0.63 8.48 -0.48
N ASN A 176 0.96 7.61 0.46
CA ASN A 176 1.63 6.34 0.16
C ASN A 176 0.78 5.44 -0.74
N ILE A 177 -0.53 5.35 -0.49
CA ILE A 177 -1.47 4.58 -1.33
C ILE A 177 -1.54 5.17 -2.74
N LEU A 178 -1.56 6.49 -2.89
CA LEU A 178 -1.57 7.17 -4.19
C LEU A 178 -0.29 6.97 -5.00
N LEU A 179 0.82 6.58 -4.36
CA LEU A 179 2.09 6.29 -5.02
C LEU A 179 2.22 4.82 -5.51
N LEU A 180 1.22 3.98 -5.24
CA LEU A 180 1.19 2.60 -5.73
C LEU A 180 1.24 2.56 -7.27
N PRO A 181 1.84 1.51 -7.86
CA PRO A 181 1.88 1.35 -9.31
C PRO A 181 0.48 1.14 -9.88
N ALA A 182 0.33 1.35 -11.20
CA ALA A 182 -0.97 1.40 -11.86
C ALA A 182 -1.81 0.12 -11.67
N GLU A 183 -1.18 -1.04 -11.59
CA GLU A 183 -1.83 -2.34 -11.34
C GLU A 183 -2.49 -2.46 -9.96
N LEU A 184 -2.09 -1.59 -9.02
CA LEU A 184 -2.65 -1.52 -7.65
C LEU A 184 -3.29 -0.16 -7.34
N ARG A 185 -3.51 0.68 -8.34
CA ARG A 185 -4.16 1.97 -8.11
C ARG A 185 -5.62 1.74 -7.73
N PRO A 186 -6.04 2.16 -6.53
CA PRO A 186 -7.45 2.07 -6.15
C PRO A 186 -8.31 3.03 -6.96
N GLN A 187 -9.59 2.74 -7.07
CA GLN A 187 -10.59 3.65 -7.63
C GLN A 187 -11.04 4.71 -6.59
N GLN A 188 -10.99 4.34 -5.31
CA GLN A 188 -11.45 5.18 -4.22
C GLN A 188 -10.46 5.09 -3.05
N VAL A 189 -10.07 6.23 -2.50
CA VAL A 189 -9.40 6.38 -1.22
C VAL A 189 -10.16 7.47 -0.46
N ILE A 190 -11.01 7.06 0.48
CA ILE A 190 -11.93 7.97 1.16
C ILE A 190 -11.50 8.12 2.62
N SER A 191 -11.46 9.36 3.07
CA SER A 191 -11.19 9.78 4.45
C SER A 191 -11.81 11.16 4.65
N LEU A 192 -11.37 11.96 5.62
CA LEU A 192 -11.71 13.39 5.66
C LEU A 192 -10.82 14.23 4.75
N LEU A 193 -9.82 13.64 4.09
CA LEU A 193 -8.84 14.34 3.27
C LEU A 193 -9.12 14.15 1.77
N GLY A 194 -8.99 15.26 1.01
CA GLY A 194 -9.08 15.26 -0.45
C GLY A 194 -7.72 15.59 -1.06
N LEU A 195 -6.92 14.57 -1.40
CA LEU A 195 -5.57 14.74 -1.94
C LEU A 195 -5.50 14.64 -3.47
N GLY A 196 -6.65 14.55 -4.12
CA GLY A 196 -6.75 14.43 -5.57
C GLY A 196 -6.63 13.00 -6.10
N GLY A 197 -6.86 12.81 -7.41
CA GLY A 197 -6.96 11.48 -8.02
C GLY A 197 -8.12 10.67 -7.42
N PRO A 198 -7.90 9.43 -6.95
CA PRO A 198 -8.92 8.63 -6.29
C PRO A 198 -9.20 9.06 -4.84
N SER A 199 -8.47 10.03 -4.29
CA SER A 199 -8.67 10.52 -2.92
C SER A 199 -9.70 11.65 -2.87
N PHE A 200 -10.77 11.46 -2.12
CA PHE A 200 -11.80 12.47 -1.89
C PHE A 200 -12.40 12.36 -0.47
N PRO A 201 -12.88 13.48 0.09
CA PRO A 201 -13.40 13.51 1.45
C PRO A 201 -14.86 13.08 1.52
N LEU A 202 -15.22 12.31 2.56
CA LEU A 202 -16.60 12.07 2.98
C LEU A 202 -16.67 12.14 4.51
N ALA A 203 -17.70 12.82 5.03
CA ALA A 203 -17.85 13.09 6.46
C ALA A 203 -18.07 11.82 7.31
N ASP A 204 -18.66 10.78 6.74
CA ASP A 204 -18.87 9.50 7.39
C ASP A 204 -17.63 8.60 7.45
N HIS A 205 -16.48 9.09 6.94
CA HIS A 205 -15.17 8.43 7.02
C HIS A 205 -14.24 9.12 8.03
N HIS A 206 -14.83 9.59 9.15
CA HIS A 206 -14.08 10.25 10.22
C HIS A 206 -13.26 9.27 11.09
N ASP A 207 -13.56 7.98 11.02
CA ASP A 207 -12.98 6.93 11.88
C ASP A 207 -12.14 5.89 11.11
N HIS A 208 -12.08 5.97 9.80
CA HIS A 208 -11.31 5.03 8.98
C HIS A 208 -10.85 5.65 7.64
N ILE A 209 -9.90 4.97 6.99
CA ILE A 209 -9.57 5.18 5.57
C ILE A 209 -10.20 4.03 4.79
N HIS A 210 -11.14 4.34 3.90
CA HIS A 210 -11.68 3.37 2.95
C HIS A 210 -10.82 3.31 1.69
N VAL A 211 -10.46 2.11 1.26
CA VAL A 211 -9.75 1.89 -0.01
C VAL A 211 -10.52 0.88 -0.85
N GLY A 212 -11.00 1.30 -2.03
CA GLY A 212 -11.82 0.49 -2.97
C GLY A 212 -11.18 0.35 -4.36
N TYR A 213 -11.33 -0.85 -4.95
CA TYR A 213 -10.82 -1.23 -6.28
C TYR A 213 -11.94 -1.49 -7.29
#